data_b856c700f57872ab13e84e7a77ccd4a6
#
_entry.id   b856c700f57872ab13e84e7a77ccd4a6
#
_cell.length_a   1.000
_cell.length_b   1.000
_cell.length_c   1.000
_cell.angle_alpha   90.00
_cell.angle_beta   90.00
_cell.angle_gamma   90.00
#
_symmetry.space_group_name_H-M   'P 1'
#
loop_
_entity.id
_entity.type
_entity.pdbx_description
1 polymer ?
#
loop_
_entity_poly.entity_id
_entity_poly.type
_entity_poly.pdbx_seq_one_letter_code
_entity_poly.pdbx_strand_id
1 'polypeptide(L)'
;MRILLILFLSFFVFSDDHDEMYTEAYGDYLYCSAKEGLSDSKAEEMFEKWAEAYQEKANSLDDNVSSVMLWPFYTNEEMRGGEEMFFVTHAPTMKEMGEFQVAMWNMMNDDKSFPESPMECKDSSVAFQRIGPSTGDPENPWNFFTVDYWPCKYTENADPVALRTAHAEMAKEHYANGAEGGYRYIYPGAGSPRGEGPDFWVSAASPGLVARGEGIDIFWDKTYGSEAEQERWNHMTCDTNSTWVGWRLHD
;
A
#
# COMPACT_ATOMS: atom_id res chain seq x y z
N MET A 1 -59.35 -22.48 15.14
CA MET A 1 -58.52 -21.30 15.50
C MET A 1 -57.07 -21.74 15.51
N ARG A 2 -56.32 -21.51 14.40
CA ARG A 2 -54.92 -21.89 14.26
C ARG A 2 -54.08 -20.67 14.58
N ILE A 3 -53.31 -20.75 15.66
CA ILE A 3 -52.36 -19.72 16.09
C ILE A 3 -51.09 -19.92 15.27
N LEU A 4 -50.78 -18.96 14.37
CA LEU A 4 -49.56 -18.91 13.60
C LEU A 4 -48.47 -18.28 14.47
N LEU A 5 -47.53 -19.10 14.95
CA LEU A 5 -46.37 -18.65 15.70
C LEU A 5 -45.34 -18.15 14.69
N ILE A 6 -45.23 -16.82 14.54
CA ILE A 6 -44.18 -16.18 13.75
C ILE A 6 -42.93 -16.09 14.62
N LEU A 7 -41.97 -16.97 14.35
CA LEU A 7 -40.63 -16.90 14.90
C LEU A 7 -39.91 -15.73 14.20
N PHE A 8 -39.75 -14.59 14.91
CA PHE A 8 -38.80 -13.55 14.56
C PHE A 8 -37.39 -14.10 14.81
N LEU A 9 -36.75 -14.58 13.77
CA LEU A 9 -35.30 -14.73 13.75
C LEU A 9 -34.68 -13.31 13.62
N SER A 10 -34.35 -12.73 14.77
CA SER A 10 -33.46 -11.58 14.83
C SER A 10 -32.07 -12.03 14.35
N PHE A 11 -31.75 -11.73 13.12
CA PHE A 11 -30.37 -11.71 12.67
C PHE A 11 -29.67 -10.59 13.46
N PHE A 12 -28.96 -10.97 14.50
CA PHE A 12 -27.90 -10.12 15.05
C PHE A 12 -26.83 -10.05 13.96
N VAL A 13 -26.85 -8.98 13.17
CA VAL A 13 -25.68 -8.55 12.45
C VAL A 13 -24.72 -8.08 13.55
N PHE A 14 -23.77 -8.93 13.91
CA PHE A 14 -22.59 -8.48 14.62
C PHE A 14 -21.85 -7.58 13.64
N SER A 15 -22.10 -6.27 13.73
CA SER A 15 -21.17 -5.28 13.23
C SER A 15 -19.90 -5.45 14.05
N ASP A 16 -18.83 -5.89 13.42
CA ASP A 16 -17.54 -6.03 14.06
C ASP A 16 -16.99 -4.60 14.24
N ASP A 17 -17.21 -3.99 15.42
CA ASP A 17 -16.75 -2.64 15.77
C ASP A 17 -15.22 -2.46 15.62
N HIS A 18 -14.49 -3.57 15.41
CA HIS A 18 -13.03 -3.57 15.22
C HIS A 18 -12.59 -3.22 13.79
N ASP A 19 -13.46 -3.30 12.78
CA ASP A 19 -13.15 -2.89 11.41
C ASP A 19 -13.26 -1.36 11.20
N GLU A 20 -13.85 -0.60 12.14
CA GLU A 20 -13.93 0.87 12.08
C GLU A 20 -12.54 1.56 12.12
N MET A 21 -11.49 0.86 12.57
CA MET A 21 -10.12 1.39 12.61
C MET A 21 -9.37 1.30 11.27
N TYR A 22 -9.95 0.63 10.28
CA TYR A 22 -9.32 0.37 8.99
C TYR A 22 -10.21 0.83 7.84
N THR A 23 -9.58 1.48 6.86
CA THR A 23 -10.22 1.78 5.58
C THR A 23 -9.80 0.73 4.55
N GLU A 24 -10.75 0.24 3.78
CA GLU A 24 -10.49 -0.71 2.70
C GLU A 24 -10.11 0.03 1.41
N ALA A 25 -9.17 -0.56 0.67
CA ALA A 25 -8.75 -0.07 -0.64
C ALA A 25 -8.20 -1.22 -1.48
N TYR A 26 -7.91 -0.92 -2.73
CA TYR A 26 -7.21 -1.82 -3.66
C TYR A 26 -5.95 -1.15 -4.17
N GLY A 27 -4.91 -1.93 -4.40
CA GLY A 27 -3.68 -1.49 -5.03
C GLY A 27 -3.40 -2.33 -6.27
N ASP A 28 -3.15 -1.70 -7.41
CA ASP A 28 -2.61 -2.33 -8.60
C ASP A 28 -1.13 -2.04 -8.68
N TYR A 29 -0.32 -3.08 -8.62
CA TYR A 29 1.14 -3.04 -8.62
C TYR A 29 1.64 -3.48 -9.99
N LEU A 30 2.23 -2.56 -10.73
CA LEU A 30 2.96 -2.86 -11.96
C LEU A 30 4.45 -3.00 -11.63
N TYR A 31 5.02 -4.11 -12.05
CA TYR A 31 6.43 -4.44 -11.86
C TYR A 31 7.21 -3.96 -13.08
N CYS A 32 8.07 -2.97 -12.88
CA CYS A 32 8.68 -2.22 -13.98
C CYS A 32 10.21 -2.22 -13.89
N SER A 33 10.84 -2.09 -15.06
CA SER A 33 12.27 -1.85 -15.21
C SER A 33 12.50 -0.70 -16.19
N ALA A 34 13.67 -0.08 -16.14
CA ALA A 34 14.06 0.87 -17.18
C ALA A 34 14.16 0.16 -18.54
N LYS A 35 13.74 0.85 -19.61
CA LYS A 35 13.86 0.30 -20.97
C LYS A 35 15.33 0.02 -21.31
N GLU A 36 15.58 -1.14 -21.91
CA GLU A 36 16.92 -1.56 -22.31
C GLU A 36 17.56 -0.53 -23.28
N GLY A 37 18.85 -0.26 -23.06
CA GLY A 37 19.63 0.63 -23.93
C GLY A 37 19.50 2.13 -23.60
N LEU A 38 18.72 2.52 -22.61
CA LEU A 38 18.74 3.89 -22.08
C LEU A 38 19.91 4.10 -21.14
N SER A 39 20.57 5.25 -21.24
CA SER A 39 21.47 5.69 -20.16
C SER A 39 20.66 6.27 -19.01
N ASP A 40 21.20 6.27 -17.78
CA ASP A 40 20.53 6.77 -16.59
C ASP A 40 20.01 8.21 -16.78
N SER A 41 20.86 9.11 -17.31
CA SER A 41 20.47 10.48 -17.59
C SER A 41 19.36 10.62 -18.63
N LYS A 42 19.31 9.71 -19.60
CA LYS A 42 18.24 9.73 -20.60
C LYS A 42 16.94 9.16 -20.04
N ALA A 43 17.02 8.11 -19.23
CA ALA A 43 15.88 7.54 -18.54
C ALA A 43 15.25 8.58 -17.58
N GLU A 44 16.06 9.32 -16.82
CA GLU A 44 15.63 10.39 -15.94
C GLU A 44 14.91 11.51 -16.70
N GLU A 45 15.52 12.06 -17.77
CA GLU A 45 14.88 13.09 -18.63
C GLU A 45 13.54 12.63 -19.21
N MET A 46 13.46 11.37 -19.65
CA MET A 46 12.22 10.81 -20.17
C MET A 46 11.19 10.61 -19.07
N PHE A 47 11.63 10.17 -17.88
CA PHE A 47 10.74 9.97 -16.74
C PHE A 47 10.10 11.29 -16.29
N GLU A 48 10.88 12.37 -16.15
CA GLU A 48 10.36 13.69 -15.77
C GLU A 48 9.24 14.13 -16.73
N LYS A 49 9.49 14.07 -18.04
CA LYS A 49 8.49 14.46 -19.05
C LYS A 49 7.25 13.58 -19.03
N TRP A 50 7.46 12.28 -18.86
CA TRP A 50 6.35 11.32 -18.78
C TRP A 50 5.52 11.56 -17.51
N ALA A 51 6.17 11.76 -16.36
CA ALA A 51 5.52 12.00 -15.09
C ALA A 51 4.69 13.29 -15.09
N GLU A 52 5.23 14.39 -15.64
CA GLU A 52 4.49 15.64 -15.81
C GLU A 52 3.24 15.46 -16.67
N ALA A 53 3.37 14.79 -17.81
CA ALA A 53 2.24 14.52 -18.70
C ALA A 53 1.21 13.56 -18.06
N TYR A 54 1.69 12.55 -17.31
CA TYR A 54 0.83 11.65 -16.56
C TYR A 54 0.03 12.42 -15.52
N GLN A 55 0.69 13.25 -14.70
CA GLN A 55 0.05 14.08 -13.68
C GLN A 55 -1.01 15.02 -14.28
N GLU A 56 -0.69 15.69 -15.39
CA GLU A 56 -1.67 16.56 -16.08
C GLU A 56 -2.93 15.80 -16.47
N LYS A 57 -2.77 14.58 -17.03
CA LYS A 57 -3.91 13.76 -17.46
C LYS A 57 -4.68 13.23 -16.25
N ALA A 58 -3.99 12.66 -15.27
CA ALA A 58 -4.61 12.08 -14.08
C ALA A 58 -5.36 13.15 -13.27
N ASN A 59 -4.75 14.31 -13.03
CA ASN A 59 -5.39 15.42 -12.32
C ASN A 59 -6.57 16.05 -13.07
N SER A 60 -6.77 15.70 -14.34
CA SER A 60 -7.98 16.11 -15.07
C SER A 60 -9.19 15.21 -14.80
N LEU A 61 -8.99 14.08 -14.14
CA LEU A 61 -10.04 13.19 -13.69
C LEU A 61 -10.51 13.64 -12.30
N ASP A 62 -11.82 13.58 -12.08
CA ASP A 62 -12.44 13.85 -10.78
C ASP A 62 -12.73 12.49 -10.12
N ASP A 63 -11.72 11.94 -9.48
CA ASP A 63 -11.77 10.61 -8.88
C ASP A 63 -11.05 10.57 -7.51
N ASN A 64 -11.11 9.41 -6.84
CA ASN A 64 -10.45 9.14 -5.56
C ASN A 64 -9.28 8.16 -5.73
N VAL A 65 -8.64 8.17 -6.89
CA VAL A 65 -7.54 7.28 -7.22
C VAL A 65 -6.22 8.02 -7.02
N SER A 66 -5.24 7.35 -6.48
CA SER A 66 -3.88 7.89 -6.37
C SER A 66 -2.86 6.99 -7.04
N SER A 67 -1.78 7.58 -7.56
CA SER A 67 -0.71 6.84 -8.22
C SER A 67 0.65 7.25 -7.67
N VAL A 68 1.50 6.27 -7.44
CA VAL A 68 2.85 6.46 -6.91
C VAL A 68 3.87 5.63 -7.68
N MET A 69 5.11 6.13 -7.74
CA MET A 69 6.28 5.35 -8.14
C MET A 69 7.12 5.02 -6.92
N LEU A 70 7.63 3.79 -6.87
CA LEU A 70 8.50 3.31 -5.82
C LEU A 70 9.82 2.82 -6.40
N TRP A 71 10.93 3.30 -5.86
CA TRP A 71 12.29 2.85 -6.19
C TRP A 71 12.94 2.15 -5.00
N PRO A 72 13.76 1.11 -5.25
CA PRO A 72 14.45 0.38 -4.18
C PRO A 72 15.47 1.28 -3.47
N PHE A 73 15.50 1.22 -2.15
CA PHE A 73 16.47 1.95 -1.33
C PHE A 73 17.30 1.00 -0.46
N TYR A 74 16.72 0.39 0.59
CA TYR A 74 17.35 -0.68 1.34
C TYR A 74 16.73 -2.03 0.91
N THR A 75 17.23 -2.57 -0.18
CA THR A 75 16.76 -3.84 -0.75
C THR A 75 17.96 -4.65 -1.27
N ASN A 76 17.73 -5.90 -1.61
CA ASN A 76 18.65 -6.72 -2.38
C ASN A 76 17.90 -7.35 -3.57
N GLU A 77 18.62 -8.03 -4.45
CA GLU A 77 18.05 -8.62 -5.67
C GLU A 77 16.95 -9.65 -5.36
N GLU A 78 17.14 -10.47 -4.32
CA GLU A 78 16.17 -11.47 -3.87
C GLU A 78 14.87 -10.79 -3.38
N MET A 79 14.99 -9.73 -2.56
CA MET A 79 13.85 -8.96 -2.05
C MET A 79 13.07 -8.26 -3.16
N ARG A 80 13.74 -7.85 -4.23
CA ARG A 80 13.11 -7.17 -5.37
C ARG A 80 12.47 -8.15 -6.36
N GLY A 81 12.84 -9.44 -6.32
CA GLY A 81 12.41 -10.39 -7.33
C GLY A 81 12.93 -10.08 -8.74
N GLY A 82 14.02 -9.31 -8.84
CA GLY A 82 14.58 -8.84 -10.11
C GLY A 82 13.99 -7.52 -10.64
N GLU A 83 13.02 -6.94 -9.94
CA GLU A 83 12.37 -5.69 -10.37
C GLU A 83 13.16 -4.46 -9.90
N GLU A 84 13.11 -3.39 -10.69
CA GLU A 84 13.81 -2.15 -10.41
C GLU A 84 12.90 -1.08 -9.80
N MET A 85 11.59 -1.14 -10.06
CA MET A 85 10.61 -0.18 -9.57
C MET A 85 9.19 -0.74 -9.58
N PHE A 86 8.32 -0.13 -8.78
CA PHE A 86 6.87 -0.36 -8.84
C PHE A 86 6.15 0.91 -9.25
N PHE A 87 5.23 0.79 -10.19
CA PHE A 87 4.18 1.78 -10.39
C PHE A 87 2.93 1.26 -9.69
N VAL A 88 2.40 2.02 -8.73
CA VAL A 88 1.28 1.57 -7.91
C VAL A 88 0.12 2.53 -8.03
N THR A 89 -1.05 2.01 -8.37
CA THR A 89 -2.31 2.76 -8.37
C THR A 89 -3.18 2.27 -7.22
N HIS A 90 -3.70 3.18 -6.41
CA HIS A 90 -4.60 2.88 -5.31
C HIS A 90 -5.99 3.44 -5.60
N ALA A 91 -7.03 2.67 -5.33
CA ALA A 91 -8.42 3.10 -5.45
C ALA A 91 -9.28 2.54 -4.30
N PRO A 92 -10.35 3.23 -3.89
CA PRO A 92 -11.28 2.73 -2.88
C PRO A 92 -11.99 1.45 -3.31
N THR A 93 -12.27 1.30 -4.61
CA THR A 93 -12.96 0.14 -5.17
C THR A 93 -12.30 -0.35 -6.46
N MET A 94 -12.47 -1.63 -6.77
CA MET A 94 -12.04 -2.19 -8.06
C MET A 94 -12.74 -1.55 -9.27
N LYS A 95 -13.95 -1.02 -9.07
CA LYS A 95 -14.68 -0.32 -10.13
C LYS A 95 -13.97 1.01 -10.46
N GLU A 96 -13.67 1.83 -9.44
CA GLU A 96 -12.95 3.10 -9.62
C GLU A 96 -11.55 2.87 -10.19
N MET A 97 -10.83 1.83 -9.73
CA MET A 97 -9.57 1.39 -10.32
C MET A 97 -9.71 1.16 -11.84
N GLY A 98 -10.70 0.38 -12.26
CA GLY A 98 -10.91 0.06 -13.66
C GLY A 98 -11.35 1.28 -14.48
N GLU A 99 -12.19 2.14 -13.95
CA GLU A 99 -12.62 3.39 -14.60
C GLU A 99 -11.44 4.33 -14.83
N PHE A 100 -10.59 4.53 -13.82
CA PHE A 100 -9.37 5.32 -13.92
C PHE A 100 -8.40 4.74 -14.97
N GLN A 101 -8.10 3.43 -14.89
CA GLN A 101 -7.19 2.78 -15.84
C GLN A 101 -7.65 2.92 -17.28
N VAL A 102 -8.96 2.72 -17.55
CA VAL A 102 -9.52 2.87 -18.89
C VAL A 102 -9.45 4.34 -19.36
N ALA A 103 -9.76 5.30 -18.48
CA ALA A 103 -9.67 6.72 -18.80
C ALA A 103 -8.23 7.13 -19.13
N MET A 104 -7.26 6.77 -18.29
CA MET A 104 -5.84 7.04 -18.51
C MET A 104 -5.33 6.37 -19.78
N TRP A 105 -5.67 5.09 -20.00
CA TRP A 105 -5.30 4.38 -21.22
C TRP A 105 -5.78 5.10 -22.49
N ASN A 106 -7.04 5.52 -22.51
CA ASN A 106 -7.61 6.24 -23.66
C ASN A 106 -6.92 7.59 -23.86
N MET A 107 -6.75 8.39 -22.79
CA MET A 107 -6.09 9.70 -22.89
C MET A 107 -4.65 9.60 -23.40
N MET A 108 -3.88 8.63 -22.91
CA MET A 108 -2.49 8.42 -23.34
C MET A 108 -2.40 7.94 -24.81
N ASN A 109 -3.33 7.09 -25.27
CA ASN A 109 -3.32 6.58 -26.63
C ASN A 109 -3.88 7.56 -27.67
N ASP A 110 -4.86 8.37 -27.28
CA ASP A 110 -5.48 9.37 -28.18
C ASP A 110 -4.58 10.61 -28.36
N ASP A 111 -3.74 10.90 -27.39
CA ASP A 111 -2.78 12.01 -27.43
C ASP A 111 -1.44 11.55 -28.04
N LYS A 112 -1.27 11.79 -29.34
CA LYS A 112 -0.04 11.45 -30.06
C LYS A 112 1.20 12.22 -29.57
N SER A 113 1.01 13.28 -28.78
CA SER A 113 2.09 14.05 -28.15
C SER A 113 2.48 13.53 -26.78
N PHE A 114 1.73 12.55 -26.23
CA PHE A 114 2.04 11.97 -24.93
C PHE A 114 3.44 11.35 -24.96
N PRO A 115 4.33 11.70 -24.00
CA PRO A 115 5.70 11.24 -24.00
C PRO A 115 5.80 9.71 -23.90
N GLU A 116 6.79 9.16 -24.56
CA GLU A 116 7.11 7.74 -24.42
C GLU A 116 7.57 7.44 -22.98
N SER A 117 7.01 6.40 -22.38
CA SER A 117 7.45 5.93 -21.07
C SER A 117 8.90 5.44 -21.13
N PRO A 118 9.77 5.82 -20.19
CA PRO A 118 11.11 5.24 -20.08
C PRO A 118 11.12 3.84 -19.47
N MET A 119 9.96 3.37 -19.02
CA MET A 119 9.80 2.11 -18.29
C MET A 119 9.12 1.05 -19.17
N GLU A 120 9.46 -0.19 -18.91
CA GLU A 120 8.76 -1.38 -19.38
C GLU A 120 8.22 -2.13 -18.15
N CYS A 121 6.89 -2.29 -18.07
CA CYS A 121 6.24 -3.05 -17.00
C CYS A 121 5.74 -4.38 -17.58
N LYS A 122 6.20 -5.50 -17.02
CA LYS A 122 5.95 -6.84 -17.58
C LYS A 122 4.86 -7.60 -16.85
N ASP A 123 4.84 -7.43 -15.54
CA ASP A 123 3.93 -8.14 -14.66
C ASP A 123 3.08 -7.14 -13.85
N SER A 124 1.94 -7.61 -13.40
CA SER A 124 1.07 -6.83 -12.51
C SER A 124 0.36 -7.73 -11.52
N SER A 125 0.07 -7.19 -10.36
CA SER A 125 -0.79 -7.84 -9.38
C SER A 125 -1.72 -6.84 -8.70
N VAL A 126 -2.95 -7.29 -8.43
CA VAL A 126 -3.90 -6.51 -7.64
C VAL A 126 -3.92 -7.07 -6.23
N ALA A 127 -3.89 -6.20 -5.24
CA ALA A 127 -3.98 -6.54 -3.84
C ALA A 127 -5.16 -5.82 -3.17
N PHE A 128 -5.86 -6.52 -2.29
CA PHE A 128 -6.78 -5.90 -1.34
C PHE A 128 -5.96 -5.31 -0.18
N GLN A 129 -6.34 -4.13 0.27
CA GLN A 129 -5.60 -3.42 1.32
C GLN A 129 -6.52 -3.02 2.47
N ARG A 130 -5.99 -3.08 3.69
CA ARG A 130 -6.57 -2.48 4.88
C ARG A 130 -5.62 -1.42 5.41
N ILE A 131 -6.03 -0.17 5.29
CA ILE A 131 -5.25 1.00 5.69
C ILE A 131 -5.56 1.29 7.16
N GLY A 132 -4.55 1.19 8.00
CA GLY A 132 -4.62 1.45 9.43
C GLY A 132 -4.47 2.93 9.79
N PRO A 133 -4.37 3.25 11.08
CA PRO A 133 -4.11 4.61 11.56
C PRO A 133 -2.90 5.24 10.89
N SER A 134 -2.98 6.56 10.66
CA SER A 134 -1.92 7.34 10.03
C SER A 134 -1.87 8.74 10.66
N THR A 135 -0.68 9.35 10.66
CA THR A 135 -0.46 10.77 10.98
C THR A 135 -0.50 11.67 9.74
N GLY A 136 -0.59 11.07 8.54
CA GLY A 136 -0.69 11.81 7.29
C GLY A 136 -1.98 12.63 7.21
N ASP A 137 -1.86 13.82 6.65
CA ASP A 137 -3.01 14.66 6.31
C ASP A 137 -3.56 14.22 4.94
N PRO A 138 -4.80 13.72 4.85
CA PRO A 138 -5.37 13.32 3.58
C PRO A 138 -5.58 14.49 2.61
N GLU A 139 -5.70 15.73 3.11
CA GLU A 139 -5.83 16.93 2.27
C GLU A 139 -4.47 17.45 1.78
N ASN A 140 -3.37 16.98 2.38
CA ASN A 140 -2.02 17.36 2.00
C ASN A 140 -1.09 16.14 2.10
N PRO A 141 -1.26 15.15 1.24
CA PRO A 141 -0.49 13.91 1.28
C PRO A 141 0.98 14.16 0.92
N TRP A 142 1.85 13.25 1.38
CA TRP A 142 3.28 13.37 1.14
C TRP A 142 3.63 13.12 -0.33
N ASN A 143 4.26 14.11 -0.97
CA ASN A 143 4.74 13.99 -2.34
C ASN A 143 5.95 13.05 -2.46
N PHE A 144 6.84 13.09 -1.47
CA PHE A 144 7.96 12.18 -1.30
C PHE A 144 7.82 11.45 0.03
N PHE A 145 8.01 10.13 0.01
CA PHE A 145 7.87 9.30 1.20
C PHE A 145 8.80 8.08 1.12
N THR A 146 8.95 7.40 2.24
CA THR A 146 9.54 6.05 2.28
C THR A 146 8.48 5.05 2.63
N VAL A 147 8.64 3.83 2.16
CA VAL A 147 7.78 2.71 2.57
C VAL A 147 8.63 1.47 2.80
N ASP A 148 8.41 0.85 3.94
CA ASP A 148 8.95 -0.46 4.28
C ASP A 148 7.89 -1.53 4.00
N TYR A 149 8.29 -2.67 3.44
CA TYR A 149 7.44 -3.84 3.21
C TYR A 149 8.00 -5.04 3.94
N TRP A 150 7.20 -5.67 4.78
CA TRP A 150 7.48 -6.93 5.45
C TRP A 150 6.58 -8.02 4.87
N PRO A 151 7.12 -9.08 4.25
CA PRO A 151 6.34 -10.27 3.93
C PRO A 151 6.05 -11.03 5.22
N CYS A 152 4.77 -11.31 5.48
CA CYS A 152 4.31 -11.89 6.74
C CYS A 152 3.44 -13.13 6.52
N LYS A 153 3.43 -14.01 7.52
CA LYS A 153 2.56 -15.18 7.61
C LYS A 153 1.80 -15.17 8.93
N TYR A 154 0.59 -15.69 8.90
CA TYR A 154 -0.14 -15.97 10.14
C TYR A 154 0.51 -17.10 10.93
N THR A 155 0.51 -17.00 12.26
CA THR A 155 0.86 -18.12 13.13
C THR A 155 -0.26 -19.18 13.10
N GLU A 156 0.01 -20.39 13.61
CA GLU A 156 -0.94 -21.51 13.57
C GLU A 156 -2.30 -21.19 14.24
N ASN A 157 -2.28 -20.35 15.29
CA ASN A 157 -3.49 -19.98 16.04
C ASN A 157 -3.83 -18.50 15.90
N ALA A 158 -3.46 -17.90 14.77
CA ALA A 158 -3.68 -16.47 14.55
C ALA A 158 -5.18 -16.12 14.55
N ASP A 159 -5.49 -15.03 15.23
CA ASP A 159 -6.74 -14.30 15.07
C ASP A 159 -6.46 -13.02 14.27
N PRO A 160 -6.91 -12.92 13.01
CA PRO A 160 -6.66 -11.72 12.18
C PRO A 160 -7.30 -10.45 12.72
N VAL A 161 -8.37 -10.55 13.52
CA VAL A 161 -9.02 -9.38 14.15
C VAL A 161 -8.16 -8.90 15.31
N ALA A 162 -7.76 -9.81 16.22
CA ALA A 162 -6.86 -9.48 17.33
C ALA A 162 -5.53 -8.91 16.83
N LEU A 163 -4.95 -9.49 15.77
CA LEU A 163 -3.75 -8.96 15.13
C LEU A 163 -3.92 -7.49 14.71
N ARG A 164 -4.99 -7.18 13.99
CA ARG A 164 -5.22 -5.81 13.50
C ARG A 164 -5.48 -4.85 14.65
N THR A 165 -6.23 -5.26 15.67
CA THR A 165 -6.48 -4.46 16.88
C THR A 165 -5.17 -4.13 17.58
N ALA A 166 -4.35 -5.13 17.89
CA ALA A 166 -3.06 -4.94 18.54
C ALA A 166 -2.12 -4.04 17.71
N HIS A 167 -2.09 -4.21 16.39
CA HIS A 167 -1.27 -3.36 15.52
C HIS A 167 -1.77 -1.91 15.50
N ALA A 168 -3.09 -1.68 15.49
CA ALA A 168 -3.63 -0.31 15.56
C ALA A 168 -3.34 0.37 16.89
N GLU A 169 -3.40 -0.36 18.00
CA GLU A 169 -3.03 0.16 19.33
C GLU A 169 -1.54 0.47 19.40
N MET A 170 -0.69 -0.44 18.95
CA MET A 170 0.76 -0.20 18.84
C MET A 170 1.07 1.04 18.00
N ALA A 171 0.43 1.19 16.85
CA ALA A 171 0.64 2.36 15.98
C ALA A 171 0.19 3.66 16.65
N LYS A 172 -0.94 3.67 17.35
CA LYS A 172 -1.40 4.84 18.12
C LYS A 172 -0.40 5.23 19.20
N GLU A 173 0.14 4.27 19.93
CA GLU A 173 1.18 4.49 20.93
C GLU A 173 2.44 5.06 20.27
N HIS A 174 2.87 4.48 19.17
CA HIS A 174 4.03 4.93 18.40
C HIS A 174 3.89 6.37 17.93
N TYR A 175 2.75 6.74 17.37
CA TYR A 175 2.45 8.10 16.92
C TYR A 175 2.29 9.09 18.08
N ALA A 176 1.71 8.66 19.21
CA ALA A 176 1.64 9.48 20.42
C ALA A 176 3.03 9.81 20.99
N ASN A 177 4.03 8.99 20.72
CA ASN A 177 5.43 9.23 21.06
C ASN A 177 6.18 10.11 20.05
N GLY A 178 5.51 10.57 18.99
CA GLY A 178 6.04 11.53 18.02
C GLY A 178 6.51 10.93 16.69
N ALA A 179 6.32 9.63 16.46
CA ALA A 179 6.58 9.05 15.16
C ALA A 179 5.56 9.55 14.12
N GLU A 180 6.02 9.75 12.88
CA GLU A 180 5.16 10.11 11.76
C GLU A 180 5.09 8.97 10.76
N GLY A 181 3.86 8.64 10.31
CA GLY A 181 3.70 7.56 9.37
C GLY A 181 2.26 7.06 9.24
N GLY A 182 2.14 6.00 8.51
CA GLY A 182 0.92 5.21 8.35
C GLY A 182 1.28 3.79 7.95
N TYR A 183 0.39 2.84 8.19
CA TYR A 183 0.63 1.47 7.79
C TYR A 183 -0.60 0.85 7.14
N ARG A 184 -0.37 -0.23 6.43
CA ARG A 184 -1.44 -1.02 5.83
C ARG A 184 -1.09 -2.51 5.76
N TYR A 185 -2.10 -3.33 5.75
CA TYR A 185 -2.03 -4.73 5.35
C TYR A 185 -2.34 -4.85 3.86
N ILE A 186 -1.56 -5.65 3.15
CA ILE A 186 -1.68 -5.87 1.71
C ILE A 186 -1.87 -7.36 1.49
N TYR A 187 -3.06 -7.76 1.07
CA TYR A 187 -3.43 -9.15 0.84
C TYR A 187 -3.32 -9.48 -0.64
N PRO A 188 -2.55 -10.52 -1.03
CA PRO A 188 -2.38 -10.89 -2.42
C PRO A 188 -3.71 -11.23 -3.10
N GLY A 189 -3.91 -10.69 -4.29
CA GLY A 189 -5.09 -10.90 -5.11
C GLY A 189 -4.76 -11.44 -6.50
N ALA A 190 -5.46 -10.95 -7.52
CA ALA A 190 -5.24 -11.37 -8.90
C ALA A 190 -3.82 -11.00 -9.37
N GLY A 191 -3.17 -11.90 -10.11
CA GLY A 191 -1.80 -11.73 -10.60
C GLY A 191 -0.71 -12.07 -9.59
N SER A 192 -1.04 -12.21 -8.31
CA SER A 192 -0.06 -12.60 -7.29
C SER A 192 0.38 -14.06 -7.48
N PRO A 193 1.66 -14.39 -7.19
CA PRO A 193 2.14 -15.76 -7.22
C PRO A 193 1.31 -16.66 -6.30
N ARG A 194 1.06 -17.89 -6.74
CA ARG A 194 0.40 -18.91 -5.92
C ARG A 194 1.45 -19.83 -5.30
N GLY A 195 1.25 -20.24 -4.05
CA GLY A 195 2.09 -21.22 -3.39
C GLY A 195 2.65 -20.73 -2.06
N GLU A 196 3.94 -20.94 -1.81
CA GLU A 196 4.59 -20.72 -0.51
C GLU A 196 4.91 -19.25 -0.17
N GLY A 197 4.31 -18.29 -0.87
CA GLY A 197 4.47 -16.86 -0.61
C GLY A 197 3.95 -16.43 0.77
N PRO A 198 4.06 -15.14 1.11
CA PRO A 198 3.47 -14.59 2.33
C PRO A 198 1.94 -14.63 2.26
N ASP A 199 1.29 -14.72 3.43
CA ASP A 199 -0.16 -14.60 3.52
C ASP A 199 -0.61 -13.15 3.28
N PHE A 200 0.25 -12.20 3.67
CA PHE A 200 0.07 -10.76 3.47
C PHE A 200 1.41 -10.04 3.61
N TRP A 201 1.43 -8.79 3.17
CA TRP A 201 2.50 -7.84 3.51
C TRP A 201 1.97 -6.82 4.51
N VAL A 202 2.83 -6.43 5.46
CA VAL A 202 2.65 -5.18 6.20
C VAL A 202 3.50 -4.13 5.50
N SER A 203 2.97 -2.96 5.21
CA SER A 203 3.77 -1.82 4.79
C SER A 203 3.63 -0.68 5.78
N ALA A 204 4.74 0.01 6.06
CA ALA A 204 4.76 1.22 6.85
C ALA A 204 5.39 2.36 6.03
N ALA A 205 4.65 3.45 5.88
CA ALA A 205 5.11 4.64 5.15
C ALA A 205 5.45 5.77 6.13
N SER A 206 6.45 6.57 5.78
CA SER A 206 6.88 7.75 6.55
C SER A 206 7.18 8.93 5.61
N PRO A 207 7.05 10.20 6.03
CA PRO A 207 7.31 11.36 5.20
C PRO A 207 8.81 11.57 4.96
N GLY A 208 9.45 10.60 4.29
CA GLY A 208 10.85 10.61 3.93
C GLY A 208 11.78 9.90 4.92
N LEU A 209 13.06 9.87 4.57
CA LEU A 209 14.09 9.08 5.27
C LEU A 209 14.35 9.56 6.70
N VAL A 210 14.24 10.86 6.97
CA VAL A 210 14.50 11.41 8.31
C VAL A 210 13.40 10.95 9.27
N ALA A 211 12.13 11.19 8.94
CA ALA A 211 11.01 10.76 9.76
C ALA A 211 10.96 9.23 9.94
N ARG A 212 11.36 8.47 8.90
CA ARG A 212 11.53 7.02 9.03
C ARG A 212 12.58 6.67 10.09
N GLY A 213 13.75 7.34 10.06
CA GLY A 213 14.81 7.12 11.05
C GLY A 213 14.35 7.44 12.46
N GLU A 214 13.74 8.60 12.67
CA GLU A 214 13.15 9.01 13.95
C GLU A 214 12.09 8.02 14.44
N GLY A 215 11.21 7.55 13.54
CA GLY A 215 10.23 6.52 13.86
C GLY A 215 10.87 5.20 14.34
N ILE A 216 11.96 4.76 13.72
CA ILE A 216 12.71 3.57 14.15
C ILE A 216 13.31 3.78 15.56
N ASP A 217 13.91 4.94 15.81
CA ASP A 217 14.49 5.25 17.13
C ASP A 217 13.39 5.26 18.21
N ILE A 218 12.25 5.89 17.93
CA ILE A 218 11.08 5.91 18.83
C ILE A 218 10.54 4.48 19.05
N PHE A 219 10.49 3.65 18.01
CA PHE A 219 10.04 2.27 18.14
C PHE A 219 10.88 1.51 19.16
N TRP A 220 12.21 1.54 19.03
CA TRP A 220 13.11 0.82 19.94
C TRP A 220 13.14 1.39 21.34
N ASP A 221 12.97 2.72 21.51
CA ASP A 221 13.07 3.39 22.80
C ASP A 221 11.75 3.35 23.59
N LYS A 222 10.59 3.35 22.92
CA LYS A 222 9.28 3.56 23.54
C LYS A 222 8.22 2.50 23.23
N THR A 223 8.23 1.92 22.04
CA THR A 223 7.14 1.05 21.58
C THR A 223 7.49 -0.43 21.68
N TYR A 224 8.77 -0.77 21.46
CA TYR A 224 9.24 -2.15 21.53
C TYR A 224 9.02 -2.75 22.92
N GLY A 225 8.41 -3.93 22.97
CA GLY A 225 8.09 -4.63 24.19
C GLY A 225 6.80 -4.16 24.86
N SER A 226 6.03 -3.23 24.26
CA SER A 226 4.68 -2.91 24.75
C SER A 226 3.75 -4.12 24.62
N GLU A 227 2.65 -4.13 25.37
CA GLU A 227 1.67 -5.22 25.35
C GLU A 227 1.10 -5.41 23.94
N ALA A 228 0.75 -4.32 23.26
CA ALA A 228 0.21 -4.34 21.90
C ALA A 228 1.25 -4.85 20.88
N GLU A 229 2.53 -4.46 21.02
CA GLU A 229 3.60 -4.96 20.16
C GLU A 229 3.81 -6.46 20.34
N GLN A 230 3.82 -6.96 21.58
CA GLN A 230 3.94 -8.39 21.86
C GLN A 230 2.71 -9.19 21.38
N GLU A 231 1.50 -8.68 21.61
CA GLU A 231 0.27 -9.33 21.15
C GLU A 231 0.24 -9.49 19.64
N ARG A 232 0.68 -8.50 18.89
CA ARG A 232 0.80 -8.57 17.44
C ARG A 232 1.62 -9.79 16.99
N TRP A 233 2.74 -10.08 17.65
CA TRP A 233 3.61 -11.20 17.30
C TRP A 233 3.04 -12.57 17.68
N ASN A 234 2.02 -12.63 18.52
CA ASN A 234 1.29 -13.88 18.78
C ASN A 234 0.53 -14.35 17.52
N HIS A 235 0.21 -13.45 16.61
CA HIS A 235 -0.64 -13.71 15.46
C HIS A 235 0.08 -13.71 14.11
N MET A 236 1.30 -13.20 14.03
CA MET A 236 2.07 -13.16 12.78
C MET A 236 3.55 -13.37 12.99
N THR A 237 4.22 -13.77 11.92
CA THR A 237 5.68 -13.72 11.78
C THR A 237 5.99 -13.03 10.47
N CYS A 238 7.04 -12.20 10.44
CA CYS A 238 7.46 -11.49 9.23
C CYS A 238 8.94 -11.72 8.96
N ASP A 239 9.29 -11.79 7.69
CA ASP A 239 10.69 -11.79 7.25
C ASP A 239 11.28 -10.37 7.26
N THR A 240 12.54 -10.27 6.89
CA THR A 240 13.24 -8.98 6.77
C THR A 240 12.54 -8.07 5.78
N ASN A 241 12.41 -6.79 6.15
CA ASN A 241 11.77 -5.79 5.29
C ASN A 241 12.67 -5.33 4.13
N SER A 242 12.03 -4.86 3.09
CA SER A 242 12.63 -4.02 2.05
C SER A 242 12.14 -2.58 2.21
N THR A 243 13.04 -1.60 1.99
CA THR A 243 12.70 -0.18 2.02
C THR A 243 12.72 0.40 0.62
N TRP A 244 11.70 1.14 0.29
CA TRP A 244 11.51 1.83 -0.99
C TRP A 244 11.33 3.32 -0.75
N VAL A 245 11.75 4.14 -1.68
CA VAL A 245 11.42 5.56 -1.73
C VAL A 245 10.33 5.76 -2.74
N GLY A 246 9.35 6.57 -2.39
CA GLY A 246 8.17 6.80 -3.19
C GLY A 246 7.99 8.25 -3.60
N TRP A 247 7.47 8.43 -4.80
CA TRP A 247 7.02 9.71 -5.31
C TRP A 247 5.58 9.61 -5.76
N ARG A 248 4.77 10.55 -5.31
CA ARG A 248 3.36 10.65 -5.71
C ARG A 248 3.25 11.31 -7.09
N LEU A 249 2.55 10.61 -7.96
CA LEU A 249 2.27 11.07 -9.32
C LEU A 249 0.85 11.64 -9.47
N HIS A 250 -0.09 11.20 -8.62
CA HIS A 250 -1.49 11.63 -8.66
C HIS A 250 -2.14 11.39 -7.29
N ASP A 251 -3.07 12.29 -6.87
CA ASP A 251 -3.84 12.26 -5.63
C ASP A 251 -5.28 11.87 -5.87
#